data_200bc1ca3171b78cee2d03547130c5aa
#
_entry.id   200bc1ca3171b78cee2d03547130c5aa
#
_cell.length_a   1.000
_cell.length_b   1.000
_cell.length_c   1.000
_cell.angle_alpha   90.00
_cell.angle_beta   90.00
_cell.angle_gamma   90.00
#
_symmetry.space_group_name_H-M   'P 1'
#
loop_
_entity.id
_entity.type
_entity.pdbx_description
1 polymer ?
#
loop_
_entity_poly.entity_id
_entity_poly.type
_entity_poly.pdbx_seq_one_letter_code
_entity_poly.pdbx_strand_id
1 'polypeptide(L)'
;ENSLIDSTDIDVALRYTQKSKENEFGFFSAFESNSQFSSGRDFFAGRYRRNIDGANGKVGYMVTAVDRPSINREAYVHAIDFDFKPTSPTRVYGWLSQANIKDGLKDTTGTGARVVVTNSFSDRLFVLWAINYLDEDFNINDMGYIEEFNKIMLGGYLQYIKPSEDKNSTISQTVFSINGGHNRSIDGYGNGIGFNTKLELYLRDNSYINIECECTVLRGKDFTETRKFAGAPFIENLTNYKIKASYFSPRTNKIRPYYKIGYATGGYDTSDSNSSLRNDDFSLGLGLILTTSSEFRVSLDFFEYMKETDWSVWQKDNLFGYYEKEMISSGINLDWFFGNNQEFRLKAYIYGLKANNPRAYRVDSSGYMASAEDTINAFQLSETAFQIRYKYEFSPLSNLYVVYTSGGKSSGALRH
;
A
#
# COMPACT_ATOMS: atom_id res chain seq x y z
N GLU A 1 -10.45 20.00 0.85
CA GLU A 1 -9.77 20.78 -0.21
C GLU A 1 -9.22 19.81 -1.23
N ASN A 2 -9.76 19.86 -2.46
CA ASN A 2 -9.25 19.10 -3.58
C ASN A 2 -7.85 19.65 -3.91
N SER A 3 -6.80 18.99 -3.46
CA SER A 3 -5.51 19.17 -4.07
C SER A 3 -5.61 18.57 -5.48
N LEU A 4 -5.91 19.40 -6.46
CA LEU A 4 -5.55 19.12 -7.83
C LEU A 4 -4.09 18.68 -7.80
N ILE A 5 -3.81 17.53 -8.38
CA ILE A 5 -2.43 17.09 -8.58
C ILE A 5 -1.85 18.12 -9.54
N ASP A 6 -1.13 19.08 -8.96
CA ASP A 6 -0.44 20.10 -9.74
C ASP A 6 0.63 19.39 -10.57
N SER A 7 0.45 19.39 -11.89
CA SER A 7 1.48 18.92 -12.78
C SER A 7 2.62 19.96 -12.73
N THR A 8 3.77 19.54 -12.21
CA THR A 8 4.98 20.34 -12.22
C THR A 8 5.81 19.96 -13.44
N ASP A 9 6.31 20.95 -14.14
CA ASP A 9 7.25 20.73 -15.23
C ASP A 9 8.68 20.65 -14.66
N ILE A 10 9.36 19.57 -14.96
CA ILE A 10 10.79 19.41 -14.65
C ILE A 10 11.57 20.06 -15.80
N ASP A 11 12.27 21.15 -15.51
CA ASP A 11 13.09 21.85 -16.51
C ASP A 11 14.32 21.04 -16.91
N VAL A 12 15.00 20.50 -15.92
CA VAL A 12 16.22 19.71 -16.12
C VAL A 12 16.31 18.60 -15.08
N ALA A 13 16.71 17.43 -15.51
CA ALA A 13 17.07 16.34 -14.61
C ALA A 13 18.36 15.66 -15.07
N LEU A 14 19.23 15.34 -14.13
CA LEU A 14 20.47 14.61 -14.35
C LEU A 14 20.52 13.37 -13.43
N ARG A 15 20.86 12.24 -14.03
CA ARG A 15 21.09 11.00 -13.29
C ARG A 15 22.39 10.36 -13.75
N TYR A 16 23.19 9.95 -12.78
CA TYR A 16 24.39 9.16 -13.03
C TYR A 16 24.39 7.94 -12.11
N THR A 17 24.76 6.78 -12.62
CA THR A 17 24.92 5.55 -11.83
C THR A 17 26.15 4.80 -12.31
N GLN A 18 26.97 4.35 -11.37
CA GLN A 18 28.13 3.52 -11.62
C GLN A 18 28.09 2.32 -10.68
N LYS A 19 28.38 1.15 -11.21
CA LYS A 19 28.45 -0.08 -10.44
C LYS A 19 29.73 -0.83 -10.80
N SER A 20 30.48 -1.18 -9.79
CA SER A 20 31.65 -2.08 -9.87
C SER A 20 31.45 -3.30 -9.00
N LYS A 21 32.40 -4.20 -8.99
CA LYS A 21 32.37 -5.39 -8.12
C LYS A 21 32.34 -5.01 -6.62
N GLU A 22 33.01 -3.95 -6.24
CA GLU A 22 33.17 -3.55 -4.84
C GLU A 22 32.27 -2.39 -4.44
N ASN A 23 31.95 -1.49 -5.37
CA ASN A 23 31.31 -0.22 -5.08
C ASN A 23 30.15 0.04 -6.02
N GLU A 24 29.11 0.66 -5.47
CA GLU A 24 27.96 1.20 -6.21
C GLU A 24 27.83 2.69 -5.86
N PHE A 25 27.76 3.54 -6.86
CA PHE A 25 27.56 4.98 -6.70
C PHE A 25 26.36 5.43 -7.53
N GLY A 26 25.54 6.29 -6.99
CA GLY A 26 24.41 6.91 -7.67
C GLY A 26 24.27 8.38 -7.30
N PHE A 27 23.91 9.18 -8.28
CA PHE A 27 23.64 10.60 -8.14
C PHE A 27 22.41 10.96 -8.97
N PHE A 28 21.57 11.83 -8.43
CA PHE A 28 20.38 12.38 -9.09
C PHE A 28 20.21 13.84 -8.70
N SER A 29 19.86 14.69 -9.65
CA SER A 29 19.43 16.05 -9.42
C SER A 29 18.32 16.42 -10.39
N ALA A 30 17.32 17.19 -9.95
CA ALA A 30 16.26 17.70 -10.80
C ALA A 30 15.84 19.10 -10.31
N PHE A 31 15.43 19.93 -11.24
CA PHE A 31 15.01 21.31 -11.02
C PHE A 31 13.61 21.51 -11.58
N GLU A 32 12.72 22.07 -10.79
CA GLU A 32 11.35 22.41 -11.17
C GLU A 32 11.17 23.93 -11.12
N SER A 33 10.61 24.51 -12.17
CA SER A 33 10.24 25.94 -12.19
C SER A 33 9.05 26.23 -11.28
N ASN A 34 9.00 27.47 -10.81
CA ASN A 34 7.79 28.03 -10.23
C ASN A 34 6.71 28.16 -11.29
N SER A 35 5.51 27.67 -11.03
CA SER A 35 4.33 27.84 -11.86
C SER A 35 3.18 28.44 -11.06
N GLN A 36 2.09 28.80 -11.75
CA GLN A 36 0.88 29.29 -11.09
C GLN A 36 0.31 28.28 -10.08
N PHE A 37 0.63 26.98 -10.24
CA PHE A 37 0.07 25.86 -9.50
C PHE A 37 1.09 25.10 -8.66
N SER A 38 2.37 25.40 -8.77
CA SER A 38 3.45 24.73 -8.03
C SER A 38 4.55 25.70 -7.61
N SER A 39 4.98 25.56 -6.35
CA SER A 39 6.23 26.15 -5.89
C SER A 39 7.38 25.27 -6.39
N GLY A 40 8.21 25.74 -7.29
CA GLY A 40 9.37 25.00 -7.81
C GLY A 40 10.20 24.37 -6.71
N ARG A 41 10.81 23.22 -7.03
CA ARG A 41 11.61 22.43 -6.10
C ARG A 41 12.92 22.04 -6.74
N ASP A 42 13.98 22.13 -5.96
CA ASP A 42 15.30 21.64 -6.33
C ASP A 42 15.57 20.33 -5.59
N PHE A 43 15.83 19.27 -6.34
CA PHE A 43 16.06 17.94 -5.80
C PHE A 43 17.49 17.51 -5.97
N PHE A 44 18.03 16.91 -4.95
CA PHE A 44 19.31 16.23 -4.95
C PHE A 44 19.22 14.88 -4.21
N ALA A 45 19.83 13.83 -4.77
CA ALA A 45 20.05 12.56 -4.09
C ALA A 45 21.42 12.00 -4.46
N GLY A 46 22.17 11.58 -3.45
CA GLY A 46 23.44 10.89 -3.60
C GLY A 46 23.45 9.61 -2.80
N ARG A 47 23.99 8.53 -3.37
CA ARG A 47 24.17 7.25 -2.68
C ARG A 47 25.49 6.62 -3.03
N TYR A 48 26.19 6.14 -2.00
CA TYR A 48 27.36 5.29 -2.12
C TYR A 48 27.15 4.00 -1.34
N ARG A 49 27.54 2.86 -1.93
CA ARG A 49 27.43 1.54 -1.31
C ARG A 49 28.70 0.75 -1.58
N ARG A 50 29.21 0.08 -0.55
CA ARG A 50 30.43 -0.71 -0.63
C ARG A 50 30.18 -2.15 -0.16
N ASN A 51 30.73 -3.11 -0.89
CA ASN A 51 30.84 -4.49 -0.43
C ASN A 51 31.90 -4.58 0.65
N ILE A 52 31.62 -5.30 1.73
CA ILE A 52 32.56 -5.54 2.82
C ILE A 52 33.11 -6.96 2.66
N ASP A 53 34.37 -7.05 2.22
CA ASP A 53 35.05 -8.33 2.09
C ASP A 53 35.17 -9.02 3.45
N GLY A 54 34.97 -10.34 3.49
CA GLY A 54 35.01 -11.14 4.71
C GLY A 54 33.73 -11.11 5.56
N ALA A 55 32.87 -10.10 5.44
CA ALA A 55 31.57 -10.02 6.16
C ALA A 55 30.39 -10.49 5.33
N ASN A 56 30.60 -10.88 4.07
CA ASN A 56 29.55 -11.26 3.11
C ASN A 56 28.37 -10.27 3.13
N GLY A 57 28.70 -8.98 3.02
CA GLY A 57 27.71 -7.93 3.22
C GLY A 57 28.05 -6.62 2.53
N LYS A 58 27.15 -5.66 2.70
CA LYS A 58 27.25 -4.31 2.14
C LYS A 58 26.88 -3.27 3.18
N VAL A 59 27.53 -2.12 3.10
CA VAL A 59 27.16 -0.91 3.84
C VAL A 59 27.01 0.23 2.83
N GLY A 60 25.98 1.05 3.01
CA GLY A 60 25.70 2.20 2.19
C GLY A 60 25.48 3.47 2.99
N TYR A 61 25.68 4.59 2.33
CA TYR A 61 25.30 5.91 2.81
C TYR A 61 24.50 6.61 1.72
N MET A 62 23.41 7.25 2.11
CA MET A 62 22.54 8.02 1.23
C MET A 62 22.27 9.38 1.82
N VAL A 63 22.22 10.39 0.98
CA VAL A 63 21.75 11.73 1.32
C VAL A 63 20.71 12.17 0.29
N THR A 64 19.66 12.81 0.74
CA THR A 64 18.73 13.56 -0.11
C THR A 64 18.60 14.98 0.40
N ALA A 65 18.41 15.91 -0.50
CA ALA A 65 18.12 17.30 -0.20
C ALA A 65 17.02 17.82 -1.12
N VAL A 66 16.10 18.58 -0.55
CA VAL A 66 15.06 19.28 -1.32
C VAL A 66 15.02 20.71 -0.81
N ASP A 67 15.12 21.65 -1.73
CA ASP A 67 14.94 23.07 -1.48
C ASP A 67 13.66 23.55 -2.15
N ARG A 68 12.85 24.29 -1.42
CA ARG A 68 11.59 24.92 -1.87
C ARG A 68 11.60 26.40 -1.50
N PRO A 69 12.34 27.25 -2.25
CA PRO A 69 12.60 28.64 -1.87
C PRO A 69 11.32 29.49 -1.73
N SER A 70 10.31 29.20 -2.57
CA SER A 70 9.03 29.94 -2.58
C SER A 70 8.23 29.84 -1.28
N ILE A 71 8.43 28.80 -0.49
CA ILE A 71 7.78 28.58 0.82
C ILE A 71 8.78 28.56 1.97
N ASN A 72 10.05 28.91 1.71
CA ASN A 72 11.14 28.90 2.69
C ASN A 72 11.26 27.58 3.44
N ARG A 73 11.30 26.45 2.66
CA ARG A 73 11.39 25.11 3.20
C ARG A 73 12.58 24.36 2.61
N GLU A 74 13.44 23.84 3.49
CA GLU A 74 14.57 22.98 3.16
C GLU A 74 14.42 21.65 3.90
N ALA A 75 14.69 20.53 3.22
CA ALA A 75 14.66 19.21 3.82
C ALA A 75 15.91 18.42 3.45
N TYR A 76 16.59 17.85 4.45
CA TYR A 76 17.76 17.02 4.29
C TYR A 76 17.52 15.68 4.99
N VAL A 77 17.81 14.57 4.30
CA VAL A 77 17.74 13.24 4.90
C VAL A 77 19.07 12.53 4.71
N HIS A 78 19.64 12.05 5.80
CA HIS A 78 20.84 11.22 5.82
C HIS A 78 20.46 9.81 6.24
N ALA A 79 20.99 8.80 5.55
CA ALA A 79 20.73 7.41 5.90
C ALA A 79 21.98 6.54 5.74
N ILE A 80 22.18 5.63 6.68
CA ILE A 80 23.12 4.52 6.56
C ILE A 80 22.30 3.25 6.35
N ASP A 81 22.60 2.46 5.35
CA ASP A 81 22.00 1.14 5.14
C ASP A 81 23.04 0.02 5.21
N PHE A 82 22.61 -1.17 5.62
CA PHE A 82 23.44 -2.35 5.70
C PHE A 82 22.68 -3.60 5.27
N ASP A 83 23.43 -4.60 4.78
CA ASP A 83 22.89 -5.88 4.32
C ASP A 83 23.97 -6.94 4.46
N PHE A 84 23.85 -7.80 5.45
CA PHE A 84 24.84 -8.82 5.80
C PHE A 84 24.22 -10.22 5.74
N LYS A 85 25.05 -11.18 5.31
CA LYS A 85 24.74 -12.61 5.36
C LYS A 85 25.75 -13.33 6.23
N PRO A 86 25.61 -13.25 7.58
CA PRO A 86 26.59 -13.83 8.49
C PRO A 86 26.72 -15.35 8.31
N THR A 87 25.65 -16.04 7.95
CA THR A 87 25.64 -17.45 7.57
C THR A 87 24.79 -17.65 6.33
N SER A 88 24.93 -18.77 5.62
CA SER A 88 24.15 -19.04 4.40
C SER A 88 22.64 -18.91 4.59
N PRO A 89 22.01 -19.41 5.68
CA PRO A 89 20.57 -19.30 5.85
C PRO A 89 20.11 -17.95 6.45
N THR A 90 21.05 -17.15 7.02
CA THR A 90 20.70 -15.93 7.77
C THR A 90 21.09 -14.67 7.02
N ARG A 91 20.18 -13.71 6.93
CA ARG A 91 20.44 -12.35 6.42
C ARG A 91 19.95 -11.34 7.42
N VAL A 92 20.74 -10.31 7.68
CA VAL A 92 20.42 -9.16 8.52
C VAL A 92 20.57 -7.90 7.68
N TYR A 93 19.52 -7.11 7.55
CA TYR A 93 19.57 -5.85 6.80
C TYR A 93 18.71 -4.79 7.45
N GLY A 94 19.03 -3.54 7.13
CA GLY A 94 18.29 -2.42 7.70
C GLY A 94 18.89 -1.08 7.33
N TRP A 95 18.39 -0.06 8.03
CA TRP A 95 18.85 1.31 7.87
C TRP A 95 18.65 2.10 9.15
N LEU A 96 19.45 3.16 9.30
CA LEU A 96 19.31 4.23 10.27
C LEU A 96 19.30 5.55 9.48
N SER A 97 18.35 6.42 9.78
CA SER A 97 18.15 7.66 9.04
C SER A 97 17.82 8.83 9.98
N GLN A 98 18.27 10.02 9.60
CA GLN A 98 17.91 11.28 10.23
C GLN A 98 17.36 12.23 9.17
N ALA A 99 16.23 12.84 9.45
CA ALA A 99 15.62 13.89 8.66
C ALA A 99 15.73 15.23 9.39
N ASN A 100 16.20 16.26 8.69
CA ASN A 100 16.32 17.62 9.19
C ASN A 100 15.50 18.52 8.27
N ILE A 101 14.51 19.22 8.81
CA ILE A 101 13.61 20.07 8.05
C ILE A 101 13.61 21.46 8.66
N LYS A 102 13.85 22.44 7.81
CA LYS A 102 13.64 23.86 8.10
C LYS A 102 12.40 24.32 7.36
N ASP A 103 11.42 24.81 8.09
CA ASP A 103 10.15 25.30 7.55
C ASP A 103 9.86 26.68 8.16
N GLY A 104 10.24 27.70 7.42
CA GLY A 104 10.24 29.07 7.89
C GLY A 104 11.19 29.27 9.09
N LEU A 105 10.61 29.50 10.28
CA LEU A 105 11.36 29.68 11.53
C LEU A 105 11.43 28.41 12.38
N LYS A 106 10.81 27.32 11.92
CA LYS A 106 10.75 26.06 12.67
C LYS A 106 11.77 25.07 12.10
N ASP A 107 12.69 24.63 12.93
CA ASP A 107 13.60 23.54 12.64
C ASP A 107 13.11 22.27 13.36
N THR A 108 13.01 21.17 12.63
CA THR A 108 12.66 19.87 13.18
C THR A 108 13.70 18.83 12.79
N THR A 109 14.02 17.92 13.70
CA THR A 109 14.94 16.82 13.47
C THR A 109 14.30 15.54 13.99
N GLY A 110 14.11 14.57 13.11
CA GLY A 110 13.54 13.28 13.46
C GLY A 110 14.45 12.13 13.02
N THR A 111 14.32 11.00 13.69
CA THR A 111 15.14 9.80 13.47
C THR A 111 14.26 8.60 13.13
N GLY A 112 14.70 7.79 12.17
CA GLY A 112 14.08 6.53 11.82
C GLY A 112 15.10 5.41 11.77
N ALA A 113 14.67 4.20 12.13
CA ALA A 113 15.51 3.01 12.07
C ALA A 113 14.69 1.76 11.71
N ARG A 114 15.32 0.84 10.98
CA ARG A 114 14.75 -0.47 10.68
C ARG A 114 15.82 -1.54 10.72
N VAL A 115 15.47 -2.67 11.34
CA VAL A 115 16.28 -3.89 11.29
C VAL A 115 15.39 -5.06 10.93
N VAL A 116 15.85 -5.87 9.98
CA VAL A 116 15.16 -7.10 9.55
C VAL A 116 16.15 -8.25 9.62
N VAL A 117 15.71 -9.35 10.21
CA VAL A 117 16.44 -10.61 10.25
C VAL A 117 15.62 -11.66 9.52
N THR A 118 16.20 -12.31 8.54
CA THR A 118 15.58 -13.44 7.85
C THR A 118 16.41 -14.70 8.03
N ASN A 119 15.73 -15.83 8.11
CA ASN A 119 16.40 -17.13 8.18
C ASN A 119 15.62 -18.16 7.33
N SER A 120 16.34 -18.86 6.44
CA SER A 120 15.83 -20.00 5.67
C SER A 120 16.34 -21.28 6.33
N PHE A 121 15.64 -21.76 7.37
CA PHE A 121 16.04 -22.96 8.11
C PHE A 121 16.11 -24.22 7.23
N SER A 122 15.32 -24.22 6.15
CA SER A 122 15.35 -25.25 5.12
C SER A 122 14.71 -24.67 3.84
N ASP A 123 14.69 -25.45 2.74
CA ASP A 123 13.97 -25.13 1.53
C ASP A 123 12.44 -25.00 1.76
N ARG A 124 11.97 -25.47 2.91
CA ARG A 124 10.54 -25.47 3.26
C ARG A 124 10.15 -24.47 4.33
N LEU A 125 11.10 -23.98 5.14
CA LEU A 125 10.81 -23.12 6.29
C LEU A 125 11.61 -21.81 6.22
N PHE A 126 10.88 -20.71 6.06
CA PHE A 126 11.40 -19.35 6.08
C PHE A 126 10.80 -18.57 7.25
N VAL A 127 11.63 -17.80 7.94
CA VAL A 127 11.21 -16.91 9.04
C VAL A 127 11.81 -15.52 8.84
N LEU A 128 11.04 -14.49 9.17
CA LEU A 128 11.46 -13.09 9.18
C LEU A 128 11.02 -12.44 10.47
N TRP A 129 11.88 -11.61 11.04
CA TRP A 129 11.58 -10.67 12.11
C TRP A 129 11.96 -9.27 11.69
N ALA A 130 11.14 -8.28 12.04
CA ALA A 130 11.39 -6.89 11.74
C ALA A 130 11.04 -6.00 12.93
N ILE A 131 11.89 -5.01 13.18
CA ILE A 131 11.60 -3.89 14.06
C ILE A 131 11.79 -2.60 13.27
N ASN A 132 10.83 -1.68 13.40
CA ASN A 132 10.92 -0.33 12.86
C ASN A 132 10.68 0.66 14.00
N TYR A 133 11.47 1.72 14.02
CA TYR A 133 11.33 2.87 14.88
C TYR A 133 11.21 4.11 14.01
N LEU A 134 10.19 4.92 14.23
CA LEU A 134 9.96 6.17 13.54
C LEU A 134 9.59 7.22 14.59
N ASP A 135 10.46 8.18 14.78
CA ASP A 135 10.29 9.33 15.66
C ASP A 135 9.07 10.18 15.27
N GLU A 136 8.53 10.96 16.18
CA GLU A 136 7.40 11.87 15.93
C GLU A 136 7.72 12.97 14.90
N ASP A 137 8.97 13.39 14.83
CA ASP A 137 9.47 14.41 13.90
C ASP A 137 10.11 13.81 12.63
N PHE A 138 10.17 12.47 12.52
CA PHE A 138 10.76 11.82 11.36
C PHE A 138 9.88 11.97 10.12
N ASN A 139 10.26 12.87 9.23
CA ASN A 139 9.53 13.17 8.01
C ASN A 139 10.47 13.19 6.80
N ILE A 140 10.21 12.34 5.81
CA ILE A 140 10.97 12.23 4.56
C ILE A 140 10.12 12.59 3.33
N ASN A 141 8.93 13.16 3.52
CA ASN A 141 7.92 13.31 2.46
C ASN A 141 8.27 14.37 1.41
N ASP A 142 9.35 15.13 1.57
CA ASP A 142 9.82 16.05 0.54
C ASP A 142 10.42 15.32 -0.68
N MET A 143 11.09 14.16 -0.48
CA MET A 143 11.64 13.33 -1.55
C MET A 143 11.39 11.82 -1.35
N GLY A 144 10.61 11.46 -0.39
CA GLY A 144 10.20 10.10 -0.07
C GLY A 144 8.70 10.04 0.19
N TYR A 145 8.26 8.94 0.76
CA TYR A 145 6.89 8.80 1.24
C TYR A 145 6.87 8.04 2.55
N ILE A 146 6.26 8.62 3.56
CA ILE A 146 5.94 7.97 4.82
C ILE A 146 4.55 8.44 5.25
N GLU A 147 3.67 7.50 5.46
CA GLU A 147 2.28 7.77 5.82
C GLU A 147 2.15 8.06 7.32
N GLU A 148 2.88 7.28 8.11
CA GLU A 148 2.78 7.31 9.57
C GLU A 148 4.16 7.36 10.22
N PHE A 149 4.29 8.23 11.20
CA PHE A 149 5.45 8.41 12.08
C PHE A 149 5.01 8.29 13.55
N ASN A 150 5.87 8.58 14.53
CA ASN A 150 5.63 8.40 15.97
C ASN A 150 5.23 6.95 16.29
N LYS A 151 6.04 5.97 15.87
CA LYS A 151 5.70 4.57 16.10
C LYS A 151 6.88 3.62 16.22
N ILE A 152 6.66 2.60 17.01
CA ILE A 152 7.50 1.39 17.06
C ILE A 152 6.64 0.24 16.52
N MET A 153 7.16 -0.46 15.52
CA MET A 153 6.52 -1.63 14.92
C MET A 153 7.39 -2.84 15.16
N LEU A 154 6.83 -3.88 15.77
CA LEU A 154 7.43 -5.19 15.89
C LEU A 154 6.62 -6.17 15.06
N GLY A 155 7.26 -6.90 14.15
CA GLY A 155 6.57 -7.85 13.29
C GLY A 155 7.38 -9.12 13.05
N GLY A 156 6.65 -10.19 12.76
CA GLY A 156 7.21 -11.48 12.39
C GLY A 156 6.44 -12.12 11.24
N TYR A 157 7.13 -12.91 10.44
CA TYR A 157 6.57 -13.70 9.35
C TYR A 157 7.18 -15.09 9.37
N LEU A 158 6.34 -16.10 9.19
CA LEU A 158 6.74 -17.49 9.00
C LEU A 158 6.04 -18.03 7.76
N GLN A 159 6.79 -18.75 6.92
CA GLN A 159 6.24 -19.49 5.78
C GLN A 159 6.73 -20.93 5.83
N TYR A 160 5.80 -21.86 5.61
CA TYR A 160 6.08 -23.28 5.49
C TYR A 160 5.53 -23.81 4.17
N ILE A 161 6.38 -24.48 3.39
CA ILE A 161 6.05 -25.05 2.09
C ILE A 161 6.05 -26.58 2.23
N LYS A 162 4.93 -27.21 1.92
CA LYS A 162 4.77 -28.67 1.93
C LYS A 162 4.41 -29.17 0.51
N PRO A 163 5.38 -29.66 -0.28
CA PRO A 163 5.08 -30.40 -1.51
C PRO A 163 4.34 -31.69 -1.17
N SER A 164 3.42 -32.12 -2.06
CA SER A 164 2.75 -33.42 -1.92
C SER A 164 3.66 -34.55 -2.42
N GLU A 165 3.91 -35.53 -1.57
CA GLU A 165 4.67 -36.73 -1.91
C GLU A 165 3.79 -37.75 -2.66
N ASP A 166 2.47 -37.75 -2.42
CA ASP A 166 1.51 -38.58 -3.13
C ASP A 166 1.23 -38.01 -4.55
N LYS A 167 1.66 -38.74 -5.58
CA LYS A 167 1.43 -38.38 -6.99
C LYS A 167 -0.05 -38.39 -7.41
N ASN A 168 -0.91 -39.09 -6.67
CA ASN A 168 -2.35 -39.21 -6.95
C ASN A 168 -3.14 -38.08 -6.21
N SER A 169 -2.51 -37.38 -5.29
CA SER A 169 -3.14 -36.24 -4.62
C SER A 169 -3.51 -35.13 -5.61
N THR A 170 -4.70 -34.59 -5.52
CA THR A 170 -5.13 -33.40 -6.28
C THR A 170 -4.27 -32.18 -5.96
N ILE A 171 -3.78 -32.08 -4.72
CA ILE A 171 -2.91 -31.00 -4.26
C ILE A 171 -1.47 -31.35 -4.61
N SER A 172 -0.77 -30.46 -5.31
CA SER A 172 0.66 -30.59 -5.62
C SER A 172 1.55 -29.96 -4.54
N GLN A 173 1.09 -28.86 -3.94
CA GLN A 173 1.82 -28.13 -2.90
C GLN A 173 0.86 -27.36 -2.00
N THR A 174 1.17 -27.33 -0.71
CA THR A 174 0.53 -26.44 0.26
C THR A 174 1.55 -25.43 0.75
N VAL A 175 1.17 -24.17 0.77
CA VAL A 175 1.95 -23.10 1.41
C VAL A 175 1.12 -22.51 2.54
N PHE A 176 1.65 -22.58 3.73
CA PHE A 176 1.09 -21.91 4.90
C PHE A 176 1.98 -20.75 5.28
N SER A 177 1.40 -19.59 5.52
CA SER A 177 2.12 -18.47 6.09
C SER A 177 1.32 -17.79 7.18
N ILE A 178 2.05 -17.24 8.14
CA ILE A 178 1.51 -16.39 9.19
C ILE A 178 2.42 -15.18 9.34
N ASN A 179 1.84 -14.00 9.35
CA ASN A 179 2.50 -12.80 9.82
C ASN A 179 1.75 -12.25 11.02
N GLY A 180 2.46 -11.60 11.91
CA GLY A 180 1.85 -10.94 13.06
C GLY A 180 2.69 -9.77 13.49
N GLY A 181 2.07 -8.80 14.12
CA GLY A 181 2.77 -7.62 14.57
C GLY A 181 1.96 -6.78 15.55
N HIS A 182 2.69 -5.85 16.13
CA HIS A 182 2.18 -4.86 17.06
C HIS A 182 2.77 -3.50 16.70
N ASN A 183 1.90 -2.51 16.55
CA ASN A 183 2.27 -1.12 16.36
C ASN A 183 1.94 -0.35 17.64
N ARG A 184 2.90 0.43 18.10
CA ARG A 184 2.75 1.28 19.28
C ARG A 184 3.30 2.67 18.99
N SER A 185 2.61 3.72 19.41
CA SER A 185 3.18 5.06 19.44
C SER A 185 4.27 5.16 20.51
N ILE A 186 5.18 6.11 20.38
CA ILE A 186 6.22 6.36 21.38
C ILE A 186 5.59 6.77 22.72
N ASP A 187 4.43 7.45 22.68
CA ASP A 187 3.64 7.83 23.85
C ASP A 187 2.94 6.65 24.55
N GLY A 188 3.01 5.45 23.98
CA GLY A 188 2.55 4.22 24.59
C GLY A 188 1.18 3.72 24.15
N TYR A 189 0.53 4.35 23.18
CA TYR A 189 -0.72 3.86 22.60
C TYR A 189 -0.45 2.76 21.57
N GLY A 190 -1.16 1.64 21.65
CA GLY A 190 -0.91 0.49 20.76
C GLY A 190 -2.16 0.08 19.98
N ASN A 191 -2.02 -0.22 18.70
CA ASN A 191 -3.10 -0.65 17.81
C ASN A 191 -3.56 -2.10 18.01
N GLY A 192 -3.26 -2.70 19.16
CA GLY A 192 -3.53 -4.11 19.41
C GLY A 192 -2.48 -5.03 18.78
N ILE A 193 -2.74 -6.33 18.82
CA ILE A 193 -1.87 -7.35 18.19
C ILE A 193 -2.64 -7.99 17.05
N GLY A 194 -2.13 -7.80 15.85
CA GLY A 194 -2.72 -8.35 14.63
C GLY A 194 -1.98 -9.57 14.11
N PHE A 195 -2.74 -10.51 13.54
CA PHE A 195 -2.25 -11.68 12.81
C PHE A 195 -2.95 -11.77 11.46
N ASN A 196 -2.17 -12.15 10.44
CA ASN A 196 -2.68 -12.55 9.15
C ASN A 196 -2.14 -13.94 8.84
N THR A 197 -3.03 -14.89 8.58
CA THR A 197 -2.70 -16.25 8.19
C THR A 197 -3.17 -16.51 6.77
N LYS A 198 -2.36 -17.18 5.97
CA LYS A 198 -2.65 -17.50 4.58
C LYS A 198 -2.37 -18.97 4.31
N LEU A 199 -3.35 -19.64 3.71
CA LEU A 199 -3.25 -21.00 3.21
C LEU A 199 -3.41 -20.99 1.69
N GLU A 200 -2.37 -21.41 0.97
CA GLU A 200 -2.40 -21.55 -0.50
C GLU A 200 -2.29 -23.02 -0.87
N LEU A 201 -3.27 -23.50 -1.62
CA LEU A 201 -3.33 -24.85 -2.15
C LEU A 201 -3.09 -24.79 -3.66
N TYR A 202 -1.95 -25.29 -4.12
CA TYR A 202 -1.63 -25.44 -5.53
C TYR A 202 -2.10 -26.81 -5.99
N LEU A 203 -2.95 -26.84 -7.01
CA LEU A 203 -3.50 -28.07 -7.54
C LEU A 203 -2.66 -28.56 -8.73
N ARG A 204 -2.76 -29.86 -9.05
CA ARG A 204 -1.94 -30.45 -10.13
C ARG A 204 -2.32 -29.99 -11.53
N ASP A 205 -3.54 -29.51 -11.69
CA ASP A 205 -4.00 -28.87 -12.93
C ASP A 205 -3.50 -27.44 -13.11
N ASN A 206 -2.65 -26.94 -12.19
CA ASN A 206 -2.16 -25.56 -12.09
C ASN A 206 -3.23 -24.53 -11.73
N SER A 207 -4.38 -24.94 -11.19
CA SER A 207 -5.27 -24.04 -10.46
C SER A 207 -4.78 -23.83 -9.05
N TYR A 208 -5.26 -22.80 -8.37
CA TYR A 208 -4.94 -22.63 -6.96
C TYR A 208 -6.08 -22.00 -6.16
N ILE A 209 -6.14 -22.35 -4.89
CA ILE A 209 -7.05 -21.81 -3.88
C ILE A 209 -6.21 -21.05 -2.87
N ASN A 210 -6.67 -19.87 -2.49
CA ASN A 210 -6.10 -19.07 -1.42
C ASN A 210 -7.16 -18.78 -0.38
N ILE A 211 -6.85 -19.04 0.90
CA ILE A 211 -7.68 -18.68 2.06
C ILE A 211 -6.83 -17.79 2.94
N GLU A 212 -7.33 -16.62 3.27
CA GLU A 212 -6.67 -15.62 4.07
C GLU A 212 -7.56 -15.25 5.26
N CYS A 213 -7.00 -15.31 6.47
CA CYS A 213 -7.66 -14.89 7.70
C CYS A 213 -6.80 -13.83 8.38
N GLU A 214 -7.40 -12.67 8.65
CA GLU A 214 -6.79 -11.58 9.37
C GLU A 214 -7.58 -11.35 10.67
N CYS A 215 -6.89 -11.16 11.78
CA CYS A 215 -7.54 -10.83 13.05
C CYS A 215 -6.66 -9.91 13.90
N THR A 216 -7.31 -9.02 14.65
CA THR A 216 -6.71 -8.30 15.75
C THR A 216 -7.23 -8.89 17.05
N VAL A 217 -6.37 -9.59 17.81
CA VAL A 217 -6.78 -10.37 18.97
C VAL A 217 -6.94 -9.53 20.24
N LEU A 218 -6.31 -8.38 20.30
CA LEU A 218 -6.45 -7.43 21.41
C LEU A 218 -7.07 -6.14 20.90
N ARG A 219 -7.97 -5.55 21.67
CA ARG A 219 -8.45 -4.18 21.40
C ARG A 219 -7.25 -3.25 21.35
N GLY A 220 -7.29 -2.33 20.43
CA GLY A 220 -6.24 -1.38 20.20
C GLY A 220 -6.74 0.05 20.29
N LYS A 221 -5.77 0.96 20.24
CA LYS A 221 -5.99 2.40 20.25
C LYS A 221 -5.45 2.95 18.94
N ASP A 222 -6.35 3.39 18.07
CA ASP A 222 -5.95 4.07 16.84
C ASP A 222 -5.46 5.48 17.17
N PHE A 223 -4.17 5.67 17.09
CA PHE A 223 -3.52 6.96 17.29
C PHE A 223 -3.15 7.65 15.97
N THR A 224 -3.42 7.02 14.84
CA THR A 224 -3.10 7.58 13.51
C THR A 224 -4.17 8.55 13.04
N GLU A 225 -5.44 8.20 13.20
CA GLU A 225 -6.55 9.07 12.85
C GLU A 225 -6.60 10.34 13.74
N THR A 226 -6.23 10.24 15.01
CA THR A 226 -6.25 11.37 15.95
C THR A 226 -5.21 12.45 15.66
N ARG A 227 -4.21 12.18 14.82
CA ARG A 227 -3.26 13.20 14.35
C ARG A 227 -3.90 14.26 13.45
N LYS A 228 -5.09 13.99 12.94
CA LYS A 228 -5.85 14.91 12.09
C LYS A 228 -6.57 15.99 12.89
N PHE A 229 -6.70 15.84 14.22
CA PHE A 229 -7.42 16.76 15.09
C PHE A 229 -6.86 16.80 16.51
N ALA A 230 -7.17 17.88 17.23
CA ALA A 230 -6.89 18.00 18.67
C ALA A 230 -8.11 17.50 19.49
N GLY A 231 -7.87 16.89 20.63
CA GLY A 231 -8.94 16.58 21.60
C GLY A 231 -8.95 15.15 22.13
N ALA A 232 -8.44 14.17 21.37
CA ALA A 232 -8.23 12.80 21.87
C ALA A 232 -6.88 12.27 21.38
N PRO A 233 -6.11 11.59 22.23
CA PRO A 233 -4.82 11.03 21.81
C PRO A 233 -4.96 9.74 20.97
N PHE A 234 -6.12 9.09 21.00
CA PHE A 234 -6.42 7.84 20.27
C PHE A 234 -7.93 7.67 20.11
N ILE A 235 -8.31 6.69 19.28
CA ILE A 235 -9.69 6.16 19.18
C ILE A 235 -9.66 4.70 19.62
N GLU A 236 -10.60 4.29 20.46
CA GLU A 236 -10.73 2.89 20.91
C GLU A 236 -11.24 2.01 19.75
N ASN A 237 -10.43 1.02 19.36
CA ASN A 237 -10.76 0.07 18.32
C ASN A 237 -11.44 -1.18 18.88
N LEU A 238 -12.43 -1.68 18.16
CA LEU A 238 -12.91 -3.05 18.34
C LEU A 238 -11.90 -4.06 17.80
N THR A 239 -12.00 -5.31 18.27
CA THR A 239 -11.31 -6.41 17.59
C THR A 239 -11.86 -6.58 16.19
N ASN A 240 -10.97 -6.79 15.21
CA ASN A 240 -11.37 -7.03 13.83
C ASN A 240 -11.07 -8.47 13.42
N TYR A 241 -11.89 -8.97 12.51
CA TYR A 241 -11.72 -10.28 11.88
C TYR A 241 -12.03 -10.13 10.40
N LYS A 242 -11.24 -10.78 9.56
CA LYS A 242 -11.44 -10.79 8.11
C LYS A 242 -11.09 -12.17 7.58
N ILE A 243 -11.97 -12.70 6.75
CA ILE A 243 -11.74 -13.93 6.02
C ILE A 243 -11.96 -13.68 4.53
N LYS A 244 -11.04 -14.15 3.70
CA LYS A 244 -11.14 -14.13 2.25
C LYS A 244 -10.83 -15.49 1.70
N ALA A 245 -11.60 -15.93 0.70
CA ALA A 245 -11.29 -17.09 -0.10
C ALA A 245 -11.27 -16.71 -1.58
N SER A 246 -10.33 -17.25 -2.31
CA SER A 246 -10.24 -17.05 -3.76
C SER A 246 -9.81 -18.34 -4.46
N TYR A 247 -10.38 -18.52 -5.66
CA TYR A 247 -10.02 -19.60 -6.58
C TYR A 247 -9.57 -19.02 -7.90
N PHE A 248 -8.51 -19.58 -8.45
CA PHE A 248 -7.98 -19.23 -9.77
C PHE A 248 -7.83 -20.49 -10.60
N SER A 249 -8.48 -20.52 -11.74
CA SER A 249 -8.43 -21.65 -12.66
C SER A 249 -7.05 -21.85 -13.29
N PRO A 250 -6.77 -23.04 -13.88
CA PRO A 250 -5.48 -23.37 -14.47
C PRO A 250 -5.02 -22.34 -15.51
N ARG A 251 -3.73 -21.99 -15.48
CA ARG A 251 -3.14 -21.05 -16.44
C ARG A 251 -3.10 -21.58 -17.88
N THR A 252 -3.20 -22.88 -18.04
CA THR A 252 -3.20 -23.57 -19.35
C THR A 252 -4.53 -23.48 -20.08
N ASN A 253 -5.61 -23.13 -19.39
CA ASN A 253 -6.93 -23.06 -19.99
C ASN A 253 -7.08 -21.76 -20.82
N LYS A 254 -7.74 -21.87 -21.97
CA LYS A 254 -8.08 -20.70 -22.80
C LYS A 254 -9.08 -19.77 -22.10
N ILE A 255 -9.99 -20.35 -21.33
CA ILE A 255 -10.99 -19.64 -20.52
C ILE A 255 -10.63 -19.88 -19.05
N ARG A 256 -10.38 -18.79 -18.32
CA ARG A 256 -9.86 -18.84 -16.96
C ARG A 256 -10.73 -17.99 -16.03
N PRO A 257 -11.82 -18.58 -15.48
CA PRO A 257 -12.56 -17.92 -14.44
C PRO A 257 -11.77 -17.84 -13.13
N TYR A 258 -12.03 -16.81 -12.34
CA TYR A 258 -11.54 -16.69 -10.98
C TYR A 258 -12.59 -16.01 -10.10
N TYR A 259 -12.60 -16.38 -8.82
CA TYR A 259 -13.62 -16.00 -7.87
C TYR A 259 -12.97 -15.54 -6.59
N LYS A 260 -13.57 -14.54 -5.94
CA LYS A 260 -13.24 -14.11 -4.58
C LYS A 260 -14.51 -13.93 -3.78
N ILE A 261 -14.45 -14.27 -2.51
CA ILE A 261 -15.46 -13.94 -1.52
C ILE A 261 -14.76 -13.49 -0.24
N GLY A 262 -15.30 -12.50 0.42
CA GLY A 262 -14.73 -12.00 1.66
C GLY A 262 -15.80 -11.51 2.62
N TYR A 263 -15.48 -11.62 3.89
CA TYR A 263 -16.19 -11.02 4.99
C TYR A 263 -15.19 -10.40 5.96
N ALA A 264 -15.49 -9.21 6.45
CA ALA A 264 -14.72 -8.58 7.50
C ALA A 264 -15.64 -7.94 8.53
N THR A 265 -15.19 -7.83 9.75
CA THR A 265 -15.87 -7.09 10.82
C THR A 265 -14.86 -6.41 11.71
N GLY A 266 -15.18 -5.22 12.24
CA GLY A 266 -14.30 -4.40 13.05
C GLY A 266 -14.99 -3.11 13.45
N GLY A 267 -14.24 -2.01 13.53
CA GLY A 267 -14.77 -0.66 13.78
C GLY A 267 -14.29 -0.04 15.07
N TYR A 268 -15.00 0.98 15.50
CA TYR A 268 -14.66 1.76 16.69
C TYR A 268 -15.66 1.53 17.83
N ASP A 269 -15.17 1.66 19.06
CA ASP A 269 -16.01 1.56 20.26
C ASP A 269 -16.76 2.86 20.52
N THR A 270 -17.93 2.77 21.14
CA THR A 270 -18.78 3.92 21.43
C THR A 270 -18.81 4.21 22.92
N SER A 271 -19.10 5.46 23.29
CA SER A 271 -19.34 5.87 24.69
C SER A 271 -20.62 5.28 25.28
N ASP A 272 -21.54 4.81 24.44
CA ASP A 272 -22.75 4.07 24.87
C ASP A 272 -22.40 2.58 24.99
N SER A 273 -22.42 2.06 26.21
CA SER A 273 -22.10 0.65 26.52
C SER A 273 -23.02 -0.37 25.85
N ASN A 274 -24.17 0.05 25.32
CA ASN A 274 -25.13 -0.83 24.65
C ASN A 274 -25.04 -0.77 23.13
N SER A 275 -24.18 0.05 22.58
CA SER A 275 -23.98 0.20 21.13
C SER A 275 -22.51 0.03 20.75
N SER A 276 -22.26 -0.41 19.54
CA SER A 276 -20.93 -0.42 18.94
C SER A 276 -21.07 -0.07 17.46
N LEU A 277 -20.13 0.71 16.93
CA LEU A 277 -20.06 1.01 15.50
C LEU A 277 -19.29 -0.13 14.82
N ARG A 278 -19.96 -1.23 14.61
CA ARG A 278 -19.38 -2.42 13.99
C ARG A 278 -19.49 -2.33 12.48
N ASN A 279 -18.35 -2.19 11.85
CA ASN A 279 -18.21 -2.23 10.41
C ASN A 279 -18.21 -3.69 9.95
N ASP A 280 -19.30 -4.14 9.33
CA ASP A 280 -19.39 -5.45 8.68
C ASP A 280 -19.29 -5.27 7.17
N ASP A 281 -18.26 -5.85 6.56
CA ASP A 281 -17.96 -5.81 5.13
C ASP A 281 -18.20 -7.18 4.51
N PHE A 282 -18.96 -7.20 3.42
CA PHE A 282 -19.08 -8.35 2.54
C PHE A 282 -18.57 -7.99 1.15
N SER A 283 -17.72 -8.83 0.58
CA SER A 283 -17.17 -8.62 -0.76
C SER A 283 -17.32 -9.88 -1.63
N LEU A 284 -17.66 -9.66 -2.90
CA LEU A 284 -17.74 -10.69 -3.94
C LEU A 284 -16.99 -10.19 -5.17
N GLY A 285 -16.09 -11.02 -5.69
CA GLY A 285 -15.34 -10.74 -6.92
C GLY A 285 -15.46 -11.87 -7.91
N LEU A 286 -15.74 -11.51 -9.17
CA LEU A 286 -15.81 -12.43 -10.30
C LEU A 286 -14.89 -11.91 -11.41
N GLY A 287 -14.12 -12.79 -12.03
CA GLY A 287 -13.27 -12.40 -13.14
C GLY A 287 -13.13 -13.50 -14.17
N LEU A 288 -12.74 -13.10 -15.38
CA LEU A 288 -12.58 -13.99 -16.52
C LEU A 288 -11.39 -13.57 -17.37
N ILE A 289 -10.51 -14.50 -17.67
CA ILE A 289 -9.41 -14.27 -18.60
C ILE A 289 -9.63 -15.19 -19.81
N LEU A 290 -9.69 -14.59 -20.99
CA LEU A 290 -9.75 -15.28 -22.27
C LEU A 290 -8.40 -15.15 -22.98
N THR A 291 -7.77 -16.28 -23.31
CA THR A 291 -6.52 -16.33 -24.09
C THR A 291 -6.79 -17.19 -25.31
N THR A 292 -7.03 -16.57 -26.45
CA THR A 292 -7.32 -17.31 -27.70
C THR A 292 -6.06 -17.80 -28.37
N SER A 293 -4.98 -17.02 -28.25
CA SER A 293 -3.64 -17.35 -28.78
C SER A 293 -2.57 -16.69 -27.93
N SER A 294 -1.29 -16.93 -28.21
CA SER A 294 -0.17 -16.17 -27.64
C SER A 294 -0.22 -14.68 -27.98
N GLU A 295 -0.93 -14.35 -29.06
CA GLU A 295 -1.01 -12.98 -29.59
C GLU A 295 -2.21 -12.20 -29.08
N PHE A 296 -3.25 -12.88 -28.58
CA PHE A 296 -4.49 -12.22 -28.19
C PHE A 296 -5.01 -12.68 -26.83
N ARG A 297 -5.13 -11.74 -25.93
CA ARG A 297 -5.65 -11.96 -24.58
C ARG A 297 -6.64 -10.86 -24.19
N VAL A 298 -7.77 -11.25 -23.66
CA VAL A 298 -8.72 -10.35 -23.00
C VAL A 298 -8.87 -10.78 -21.55
N SER A 299 -8.75 -9.86 -20.63
CA SER A 299 -9.12 -10.10 -19.24
C SER A 299 -10.24 -9.12 -18.84
N LEU A 300 -11.29 -9.68 -18.28
CA LEU A 300 -12.25 -8.96 -17.48
C LEU A 300 -11.72 -9.04 -16.04
N ASP A 301 -11.09 -7.96 -15.59
CA ASP A 301 -10.63 -7.88 -14.23
C ASP A 301 -11.85 -7.77 -13.32
N PHE A 302 -11.77 -8.36 -12.17
CA PHE A 302 -12.85 -8.51 -11.21
C PHE A 302 -13.98 -7.50 -11.37
N PHE A 303 -15.16 -7.99 -11.71
CA PHE A 303 -16.36 -7.32 -11.23
C PHE A 303 -16.37 -7.53 -9.71
N GLU A 304 -16.06 -6.51 -8.95
CA GLU A 304 -16.03 -6.56 -7.49
C GLU A 304 -17.20 -5.76 -6.95
N TYR A 305 -18.01 -6.41 -6.11
CA TYR A 305 -19.06 -5.79 -5.33
C TYR A 305 -18.67 -5.86 -3.86
N MET A 306 -18.83 -4.75 -3.15
CA MET A 306 -18.58 -4.64 -1.71
C MET A 306 -19.74 -3.90 -1.06
N LYS A 307 -20.21 -4.43 0.06
CA LYS A 307 -21.17 -3.78 0.94
C LYS A 307 -20.59 -3.73 2.34
N GLU A 308 -20.62 -2.55 2.96
CA GLU A 308 -20.03 -2.27 4.24
C GLU A 308 -21.01 -1.45 5.09
N THR A 309 -21.29 -1.92 6.30
CA THR A 309 -22.07 -1.18 7.29
C THR A 309 -21.11 -0.35 8.15
N ASP A 310 -21.58 0.75 8.70
CA ASP A 310 -20.80 1.59 9.61
C ASP A 310 -19.41 1.99 9.09
N TRP A 311 -19.30 2.20 7.76
CA TRP A 311 -18.09 2.71 7.14
C TRP A 311 -17.80 4.13 7.64
N SER A 312 -16.67 4.30 8.33
CA SER A 312 -16.26 5.58 8.93
C SER A 312 -15.48 6.45 7.94
N VAL A 313 -15.80 7.74 7.91
CA VAL A 313 -15.11 8.75 7.12
C VAL A 313 -14.87 9.97 7.98
N TRP A 314 -13.62 10.34 8.19
CA TRP A 314 -13.26 11.60 8.84
C TRP A 314 -13.78 12.80 8.05
N GLN A 315 -14.45 13.74 8.70
CA GLN A 315 -15.04 14.94 8.10
C GLN A 315 -14.19 16.18 8.39
N LYS A 316 -14.11 16.56 9.63
CA LYS A 316 -13.32 17.70 10.14
C LYS A 316 -13.16 17.58 11.66
N ASP A 317 -12.13 18.17 12.21
CA ASP A 317 -11.86 18.15 13.65
C ASP A 317 -11.98 16.72 14.20
N ASN A 318 -12.76 16.49 15.27
CA ASN A 318 -13.07 15.18 15.81
C ASN A 318 -14.38 14.56 15.29
N LEU A 319 -14.94 15.08 14.18
CA LEU A 319 -16.19 14.63 13.58
C LEU A 319 -15.96 13.54 12.53
N PHE A 320 -16.67 12.44 12.68
CA PHE A 320 -16.72 11.31 11.74
C PHE A 320 -18.14 11.12 11.20
N GLY A 321 -18.25 10.82 9.92
CA GLY A 321 -19.44 10.32 9.27
C GLY A 321 -19.42 8.81 9.17
N TYR A 322 -20.49 8.17 9.57
CA TYR A 322 -20.70 6.73 9.39
C TYR A 322 -21.78 6.49 8.34
N TYR A 323 -21.51 5.57 7.44
CA TYR A 323 -22.33 5.34 6.25
C TYR A 323 -22.55 3.85 6.02
N GLU A 324 -23.66 3.53 5.35
CA GLU A 324 -23.79 2.27 4.62
C GLU A 324 -23.16 2.46 3.24
N LYS A 325 -22.07 1.76 2.98
CA LYS A 325 -21.31 1.85 1.73
C LYS A 325 -21.65 0.69 0.82
N GLU A 326 -21.91 1.03 -0.43
CA GLU A 326 -21.97 0.08 -1.54
C GLU A 326 -20.94 0.49 -2.60
N MET A 327 -20.13 -0.46 -3.04
CA MET A 327 -19.08 -0.22 -4.02
C MET A 327 -19.16 -1.26 -5.13
N ILE A 328 -18.98 -0.80 -6.36
CA ILE A 328 -18.81 -1.64 -7.54
C ILE A 328 -17.56 -1.19 -8.26
N SER A 329 -16.69 -2.13 -8.61
CA SER A 329 -15.56 -1.87 -9.49
C SER A 329 -15.42 -2.94 -10.57
N SER A 330 -14.94 -2.57 -11.74
CA SER A 330 -14.64 -3.50 -12.82
C SER A 330 -13.56 -2.94 -13.73
N GLY A 331 -12.74 -3.81 -14.29
CA GLY A 331 -11.72 -3.48 -15.26
C GLY A 331 -11.72 -4.42 -16.45
N ILE A 332 -11.38 -3.90 -17.62
CA ILE A 332 -11.17 -4.67 -18.84
C ILE A 332 -9.76 -4.37 -19.33
N ASN A 333 -8.98 -5.44 -19.58
CA ASN A 333 -7.69 -5.33 -20.24
C ASN A 333 -7.70 -6.20 -21.49
N LEU A 334 -7.24 -5.62 -22.61
CA LEU A 334 -7.04 -6.31 -23.86
C LEU A 334 -5.59 -6.10 -24.27
N ASP A 335 -4.88 -7.20 -24.50
CA ASP A 335 -3.54 -7.23 -25.06
C ASP A 335 -3.61 -7.96 -26.40
N TRP A 336 -3.18 -7.29 -27.47
CA TRP A 336 -3.15 -7.84 -28.82
C TRP A 336 -1.81 -7.57 -29.47
N PHE A 337 -1.10 -8.63 -29.83
CA PHE A 337 0.21 -8.58 -30.49
C PHE A 337 0.05 -8.94 -31.96
N PHE A 338 0.49 -8.06 -32.85
CA PHE A 338 0.46 -8.25 -34.28
C PHE A 338 1.86 -8.61 -34.76
N GLY A 339 2.10 -9.90 -35.01
CA GLY A 339 3.43 -10.40 -35.31
C GLY A 339 4.42 -10.15 -34.18
N ASN A 340 5.68 -9.88 -34.50
CA ASN A 340 6.76 -9.77 -33.52
C ASN A 340 7.04 -8.32 -33.05
N ASN A 341 6.46 -7.31 -33.70
CA ASN A 341 6.89 -5.93 -33.54
C ASN A 341 5.77 -4.92 -33.28
N GLN A 342 4.52 -5.36 -33.19
CA GLN A 342 3.40 -4.48 -32.92
C GLN A 342 2.57 -4.98 -31.75
N GLU A 343 2.13 -4.06 -30.90
CA GLU A 343 1.33 -4.33 -29.72
C GLU A 343 0.22 -3.28 -29.60
N PHE A 344 -1.00 -3.74 -29.43
CA PHE A 344 -2.14 -2.91 -29.07
C PHE A 344 -2.62 -3.31 -27.68
N ARG A 345 -2.79 -2.34 -26.79
CA ARG A 345 -3.37 -2.53 -25.46
C ARG A 345 -4.51 -1.56 -25.23
N LEU A 346 -5.59 -2.09 -24.66
CA LEU A 346 -6.69 -1.32 -24.11
C LEU A 346 -6.81 -1.66 -22.63
N LYS A 347 -6.88 -0.64 -21.77
CA LYS A 347 -7.27 -0.78 -20.39
C LYS A 347 -8.45 0.14 -20.14
N ALA A 348 -9.50 -0.37 -19.52
CA ALA A 348 -10.64 0.42 -19.07
C ALA A 348 -10.98 0.05 -17.63
N TYR A 349 -11.36 1.02 -16.85
CA TYR A 349 -11.71 0.87 -15.45
C TYR A 349 -12.95 1.68 -15.12
N ILE A 350 -13.84 1.09 -14.33
CA ILE A 350 -15.05 1.70 -13.82
C ILE A 350 -15.10 1.48 -12.30
N TYR A 351 -15.39 2.54 -11.59
CA TYR A 351 -15.57 2.54 -10.14
C TYR A 351 -16.83 3.33 -9.79
N GLY A 352 -17.64 2.77 -8.92
CA GLY A 352 -18.82 3.45 -8.36
C GLY A 352 -18.91 3.17 -6.86
N LEU A 353 -19.17 4.22 -6.08
CA LEU A 353 -19.38 4.15 -4.64
C LEU A 353 -20.61 4.97 -4.26
N LYS A 354 -21.47 4.42 -3.41
CA LYS A 354 -22.58 5.10 -2.74
C LYS A 354 -22.37 5.01 -1.24
N ALA A 355 -22.55 6.13 -0.56
CA ALA A 355 -22.51 6.26 0.88
C ALA A 355 -23.86 6.78 1.37
N ASN A 356 -24.68 5.87 1.90
CA ASN A 356 -26.06 6.11 2.30
C ASN A 356 -26.16 6.19 3.84
N ASN A 357 -27.33 6.59 4.35
CA ASN A 357 -27.69 6.57 5.76
C ASN A 357 -26.64 7.21 6.68
N PRO A 358 -26.27 8.48 6.42
CA PRO A 358 -25.23 9.16 7.17
C PRO A 358 -25.63 9.34 8.64
N ARG A 359 -24.67 9.06 9.54
CA ARG A 359 -24.79 9.28 10.99
C ARG A 359 -23.53 9.98 11.48
N ALA A 360 -23.72 11.00 12.33
CA ALA A 360 -22.61 11.79 12.85
C ALA A 360 -22.15 11.26 14.20
N TYR A 361 -20.84 11.17 14.39
CA TYR A 361 -20.19 10.83 15.65
C TYR A 361 -18.97 11.73 15.88
N ARG A 362 -18.71 12.03 17.15
CA ARG A 362 -17.49 12.74 17.56
C ARG A 362 -16.68 11.87 18.50
N VAL A 363 -15.36 11.91 18.34
CA VAL A 363 -14.45 11.28 19.30
C VAL A 363 -14.43 12.13 20.57
N ASP A 364 -14.72 11.52 21.71
CA ASP A 364 -14.64 12.16 23.01
C ASP A 364 -13.19 12.17 23.56
N SER A 365 -12.97 12.84 24.69
CA SER A 365 -11.65 12.92 25.31
C SER A 365 -11.08 11.59 25.82
N SER A 366 -11.92 10.57 25.92
CA SER A 366 -11.55 9.19 26.33
C SER A 366 -11.32 8.26 25.14
N GLY A 367 -11.48 8.77 23.90
CA GLY A 367 -11.24 8.01 22.68
C GLY A 367 -12.45 7.22 22.17
N TYR A 368 -13.64 7.41 22.73
CA TYR A 368 -14.85 6.74 22.29
C TYR A 368 -15.66 7.58 21.31
N MET A 369 -16.40 6.91 20.43
CA MET A 369 -17.32 7.57 19.51
C MET A 369 -18.61 7.90 20.23
N ALA A 370 -18.95 9.18 20.33
CA ALA A 370 -20.20 9.73 20.88
C ALA A 370 -21.09 10.21 19.73
N SER A 371 -22.39 9.87 19.75
CA SER A 371 -23.37 10.37 18.79
C SER A 371 -23.40 11.91 18.77
N ALA A 372 -23.50 12.50 17.59
CA ALA A 372 -23.51 13.94 17.39
C ALA A 372 -24.70 14.38 16.52
N GLU A 373 -25.19 15.62 16.76
CA GLU A 373 -26.30 16.20 16.00
C GLU A 373 -25.84 16.93 14.73
N ASP A 374 -24.57 16.78 14.35
CA ASP A 374 -24.02 17.40 13.14
C ASP A 374 -24.70 16.84 11.88
N THR A 375 -25.00 17.73 10.94
CA THR A 375 -25.58 17.32 9.65
C THR A 375 -24.48 16.80 8.73
N ILE A 376 -24.61 15.56 8.31
CA ILE A 376 -23.74 14.90 7.32
C ILE A 376 -24.60 14.45 6.15
N ASN A 377 -24.11 14.63 4.93
CA ASN A 377 -24.84 14.29 3.73
C ASN A 377 -24.41 12.94 3.16
N ALA A 378 -25.35 12.18 2.63
CA ALA A 378 -25.09 11.06 1.78
C ALA A 378 -24.41 11.52 0.48
N PHE A 379 -23.53 10.70 -0.08
CA PHE A 379 -22.81 11.05 -1.29
C PHE A 379 -22.58 9.85 -2.19
N GLN A 380 -22.26 10.14 -3.45
CA GLN A 380 -21.83 9.13 -4.41
C GLN A 380 -20.58 9.61 -5.15
N LEU A 381 -19.74 8.65 -5.51
CA LEU A 381 -18.57 8.86 -6.35
C LEU A 381 -18.63 7.91 -7.52
N SER A 382 -18.26 8.38 -8.70
CA SER A 382 -18.01 7.51 -9.84
C SER A 382 -16.74 7.96 -10.55
N GLU A 383 -15.99 6.99 -11.01
CA GLU A 383 -14.75 7.21 -11.75
C GLU A 383 -14.70 6.25 -12.92
N THR A 384 -14.34 6.76 -14.07
CA THR A 384 -14.07 5.97 -15.26
C THR A 384 -12.74 6.42 -15.82
N ALA A 385 -11.93 5.46 -16.23
CA ALA A 385 -10.67 5.74 -16.92
C ALA A 385 -10.44 4.72 -18.01
N PHE A 386 -9.89 5.14 -19.12
CA PHE A 386 -9.41 4.22 -20.13
C PHE A 386 -8.13 4.73 -20.78
N GLN A 387 -7.32 3.78 -21.21
CA GLN A 387 -6.08 4.02 -21.92
C GLN A 387 -5.99 3.08 -23.11
N ILE A 388 -5.70 3.65 -24.27
CA ILE A 388 -5.33 2.93 -25.48
C ILE A 388 -3.84 3.17 -25.71
N ARG A 389 -3.10 2.11 -25.92
CA ARG A 389 -1.67 2.17 -26.25
C ARG A 389 -1.38 1.32 -27.47
N TYR A 390 -0.77 1.90 -28.46
CA TYR A 390 -0.17 1.20 -29.60
C TYR A 390 1.35 1.36 -29.53
N LYS A 391 2.07 0.25 -29.69
CA LYS A 391 3.52 0.20 -29.77
C LYS A 391 3.90 -0.40 -31.12
N TYR A 392 4.86 0.20 -31.77
CA TYR A 392 5.50 -0.31 -32.98
C TYR A 392 7.02 -0.29 -32.83
N GLU A 393 7.65 -1.47 -32.91
CA GLU A 393 9.10 -1.62 -32.93
C GLU A 393 9.58 -1.67 -34.38
N PHE A 394 10.12 -0.57 -34.89
CA PHE A 394 10.56 -0.44 -36.28
C PHE A 394 12.03 -0.88 -36.49
N SER A 395 12.83 -0.97 -35.41
CA SER A 395 14.13 -1.62 -35.39
C SER A 395 14.44 -2.09 -33.97
N PRO A 396 15.40 -3.00 -33.75
CA PRO A 396 15.77 -3.45 -32.40
C PRO A 396 16.03 -2.29 -31.46
N LEU A 397 15.33 -2.28 -30.32
CA LEU A 397 15.37 -1.24 -29.28
C LEU A 397 14.78 0.13 -29.67
N SER A 398 14.19 0.26 -30.87
CA SER A 398 13.60 1.51 -31.34
C SER A 398 12.09 1.37 -31.46
N ASN A 399 11.34 2.05 -30.59
CA ASN A 399 9.90 1.92 -30.46
C ASN A 399 9.20 3.26 -30.69
N LEU A 400 8.10 3.22 -31.45
CA LEU A 400 7.11 4.28 -31.51
C LEU A 400 5.95 3.91 -30.58
N TYR A 401 5.53 4.83 -29.74
CA TYR A 401 4.35 4.68 -28.90
C TYR A 401 3.31 5.75 -29.27
N VAL A 402 2.06 5.30 -29.43
CA VAL A 402 0.90 6.18 -29.50
C VAL A 402 0.02 5.84 -28.29
N VAL A 403 -0.18 6.80 -27.42
CA VAL A 403 -0.95 6.62 -26.18
C VAL A 403 -2.08 7.63 -26.17
N TYR A 404 -3.28 7.13 -25.93
CA TYR A 404 -4.44 7.97 -25.64
C TYR A 404 -5.02 7.55 -24.29
N THR A 405 -5.19 8.53 -23.42
CA THR A 405 -5.77 8.32 -22.09
C THR A 405 -6.92 9.28 -21.90
N SER A 406 -8.02 8.80 -21.41
CA SER A 406 -9.17 9.61 -21.00
C SER A 406 -9.74 9.06 -19.71
N GLY A 407 -10.25 9.94 -18.86
CA GLY A 407 -10.89 9.58 -17.62
C GLY A 407 -11.66 10.74 -17.05
N GLY A 408 -12.56 10.44 -16.14
CA GLY A 408 -13.34 11.44 -15.45
C GLY A 408 -13.78 10.93 -14.08
N LYS A 409 -13.87 11.87 -13.14
CA LYS A 409 -14.39 11.64 -11.81
C LYS A 409 -15.60 12.54 -11.61
N SER A 410 -16.70 11.97 -11.13
CA SER A 410 -17.85 12.74 -10.71
C SER A 410 -18.19 12.43 -9.26
N SER A 411 -18.56 13.47 -8.52
CA SER A 411 -19.04 13.37 -7.16
C SER A 411 -20.36 14.15 -7.06
N GLY A 412 -21.32 13.63 -6.31
CA GLY A 412 -22.61 14.29 -6.10
C GLY A 412 -23.19 13.94 -4.74
N ALA A 413 -23.92 14.90 -4.16
CA ALA A 413 -24.79 14.60 -3.04
C ALA A 413 -25.95 13.72 -3.51
N LEU A 414 -26.26 12.67 -2.78
CA LEU A 414 -27.49 11.91 -3.00
C LEU A 414 -28.65 12.78 -2.52
N ARG A 415 -29.51 13.21 -3.46
CA ARG A 415 -30.79 13.81 -3.11
C ARG A 415 -31.79 12.67 -2.89
N HIS A 416 -32.30 12.59 -1.68
CA HIS A 416 -33.43 11.71 -1.32
C HIS A 416 -34.73 12.28 -1.83
#